data_00bff573e32e5bb014f640c05695a21c
#
_entry.id   00bff573e32e5bb014f640c05695a21c
#
_cell.length_a   1.000
_cell.length_b   1.000
_cell.length_c   1.000
_cell.angle_alpha   90.00
_cell.angle_beta   90.00
_cell.angle_gamma   90.00
#
_symmetry.space_group_name_H-M   'P 1'
#
loop_
_entity.id
_entity.type
_entity.pdbx_description
1 polymer ?
#
loop_
_entity_poly.entity_id
_entity_poly.type
_entity_poly.pdbx_seq_one_letter_code
_entity_poly.pdbx_strand_id
1 'polypeptide(L)'
;MLVVVDMLYDFIDGSLACLGADKAVANTLQFIKSTRNDDLPVFFIRDHHPADHSSFREQGGIWPPHCVAGTRGGEIADELKPYADEDLTFDKGCDRAVEQYSGFDGR
;
A
#
# COMPACT_ATOMS: atom_id res chain seq x y z
N MET A 1 -14.16 4.17 11.54
CA MET A 1 -12.79 4.18 11.03
C MET A 1 -12.68 3.24 9.83
N LEU A 2 -12.06 3.69 8.76
CA LEU A 2 -11.77 2.88 7.58
C LEU A 2 -10.26 2.70 7.48
N VAL A 3 -9.81 1.48 7.22
CA VAL A 3 -8.40 1.18 7.00
C VAL A 3 -8.23 0.63 5.59
N VAL A 4 -7.43 1.29 4.77
CA VAL A 4 -7.14 0.90 3.39
C VAL A 4 -5.73 0.34 3.35
N VAL A 5 -5.59 -0.92 2.94
CA VAL A 5 -4.33 -1.66 3.02
C VAL A 5 -3.83 -1.99 1.61
N ASP A 6 -2.59 -1.58 1.32
CA ASP A 6 -1.83 -2.01 0.14
C ASP A 6 -2.50 -1.70 -1.21
N MET A 7 -3.19 -0.59 -1.33
CA MET A 7 -3.74 -0.12 -2.61
C MET A 7 -2.65 0.60 -3.41
N LEU A 8 -1.60 -0.13 -3.74
CA LEU A 8 -0.39 0.34 -4.40
C LEU A 8 -0.28 -0.25 -5.80
N TYR A 9 0.38 0.47 -6.71
CA TYR A 9 0.43 0.08 -8.12
C TYR A 9 1.06 -1.28 -8.37
N ASP A 10 2.09 -1.69 -7.62
CA ASP A 10 2.67 -3.03 -7.82
C ASP A 10 1.69 -4.16 -7.51
N PHE A 11 0.73 -3.93 -6.61
CA PHE A 11 -0.34 -4.89 -6.33
C PHE A 11 -1.53 -4.75 -7.28
N ILE A 12 -1.62 -3.65 -8.03
CA ILE A 12 -2.73 -3.39 -8.96
C ILE A 12 -2.36 -3.84 -10.37
N ASP A 13 -1.27 -3.31 -10.91
CA ASP A 13 -0.85 -3.57 -12.30
C ASP A 13 0.66 -3.81 -12.45
N GLY A 14 1.40 -3.91 -11.35
CA GLY A 14 2.85 -4.06 -11.34
C GLY A 14 3.34 -5.47 -11.08
N SER A 15 4.49 -5.58 -10.39
CA SER A 15 5.21 -6.84 -10.24
C SER A 15 4.49 -7.91 -9.44
N LEU A 16 3.57 -7.52 -8.55
CA LEU A 16 2.73 -8.44 -7.78
C LEU A 16 1.23 -8.17 -8.02
N ALA A 17 0.86 -7.88 -9.25
CA ALA A 17 -0.52 -7.56 -9.60
C ALA A 17 -1.49 -8.66 -9.15
N CYS A 18 -2.55 -8.24 -8.48
CA CYS A 18 -3.58 -9.13 -7.95
C CYS A 18 -4.81 -9.13 -8.87
N LEU A 19 -5.40 -10.29 -9.07
CA LEU A 19 -6.61 -10.42 -9.87
C LEU A 19 -7.76 -9.62 -9.21
N GLY A 20 -8.41 -8.78 -10.01
CA GLY A 20 -9.52 -7.97 -9.53
C GLY A 20 -9.12 -6.72 -8.74
N ALA A 21 -7.83 -6.36 -8.71
CA ALA A 21 -7.35 -5.21 -7.97
C ALA A 21 -7.95 -3.88 -8.46
N ASP A 22 -8.17 -3.74 -9.75
CA ASP A 22 -8.81 -2.56 -10.34
C ASP A 22 -10.23 -2.35 -9.77
N LYS A 23 -10.97 -3.43 -9.61
CA LYS A 23 -12.31 -3.38 -9.00
C LYS A 23 -12.23 -3.05 -7.51
N ALA A 24 -11.22 -3.59 -6.81
CA ALA A 24 -11.00 -3.28 -5.40
C ALA A 24 -10.71 -1.79 -5.21
N VAL A 25 -9.91 -1.18 -6.07
CA VAL A 25 -9.64 0.26 -6.03
C VAL A 25 -10.93 1.06 -6.26
N ALA A 26 -11.71 0.70 -7.29
CA ALA A 26 -12.97 1.39 -7.59
C ALA A 26 -13.97 1.28 -6.44
N ASN A 27 -14.09 0.10 -5.85
CA ASN A 27 -14.99 -0.13 -4.71
C ASN A 27 -14.53 0.63 -3.46
N THR A 28 -13.23 0.70 -3.23
CA THR A 28 -12.65 1.46 -2.12
C THR A 28 -12.98 2.95 -2.29
N LEU A 29 -12.77 3.48 -3.48
CA LEU A 29 -13.08 4.88 -3.78
C LEU A 29 -14.57 5.19 -3.53
N GLN A 30 -15.44 4.32 -4.01
CA GLN A 30 -16.87 4.50 -3.82
C GLN A 30 -17.25 4.45 -2.35
N PHE A 31 -16.66 3.54 -1.59
CA PHE A 31 -16.90 3.44 -0.15
C PHE A 31 -16.45 4.71 0.58
N ILE A 32 -15.25 5.21 0.27
CA ILE A 32 -14.75 6.45 0.86
C ILE A 32 -15.72 7.62 0.59
N LYS A 33 -16.16 7.75 -0.66
CA LYS A 33 -17.10 8.81 -1.04
C LYS A 33 -18.44 8.70 -0.30
N SER A 34 -18.92 7.49 -0.08
CA SER A 34 -20.19 7.26 0.61
C SER A 34 -20.13 7.57 2.11
N THR A 35 -18.94 7.51 2.71
CA THR A 35 -18.76 7.73 4.16
C THR A 35 -18.21 9.11 4.50
N ARG A 36 -17.93 9.97 3.51
CA ARG A 36 -17.31 11.29 3.75
C ARG A 36 -18.07 12.18 4.71
N ASN A 37 -19.40 12.12 4.68
CA ASN A 37 -20.24 12.95 5.54
C ASN A 37 -20.29 12.47 6.99
N ASP A 38 -19.73 11.31 7.27
CA ASP A 38 -19.73 10.72 8.61
C ASP A 38 -18.49 11.10 9.43
N ASP A 39 -17.63 11.94 8.89
CA ASP A 39 -16.38 12.39 9.51
C ASP A 39 -15.50 11.23 10.00
N LEU A 40 -15.59 10.07 9.33
CA LEU A 40 -14.80 8.91 9.68
C LEU A 40 -13.36 9.09 9.20
N PRO A 41 -12.36 8.85 10.07
CA PRO A 41 -10.97 8.88 9.62
C PRO A 41 -10.69 7.71 8.68
N VAL A 42 -9.87 7.98 7.65
CA VAL A 42 -9.41 6.98 6.70
C VAL A 42 -7.91 6.81 6.91
N PHE A 43 -7.51 5.62 7.31
CA PHE A 43 -6.12 5.26 7.48
C PHE A 43 -5.63 4.47 6.28
N PHE A 44 -4.42 4.78 5.82
CA PHE A 44 -3.77 4.03 4.76
C PHE A 44 -2.57 3.27 5.33
N ILE A 45 -2.46 2.00 4.97
CA ILE A 45 -1.30 1.16 5.28
C ILE A 45 -0.66 0.78 3.95
N ARG A 46 0.65 0.96 3.84
CA ARG A 46 1.36 0.64 2.59
C ARG A 46 2.69 -0.05 2.86
N ASP A 47 3.03 -0.96 1.96
CA ASP A 47 4.41 -1.44 1.85
C ASP A 47 5.30 -0.29 1.38
N HIS A 48 6.42 -0.11 2.03
CA HIS A 48 7.34 0.98 1.70
C HIS A 48 8.77 0.46 1.84
N HIS A 49 9.18 -0.34 0.84
CA HIS A 49 10.43 -1.07 0.90
C HIS A 49 11.60 -0.26 0.37
N PRO A 50 12.81 -0.42 0.96
CA PRO A 50 14.02 0.00 0.27
C PRO A 50 14.29 -0.93 -0.92
N ALA A 51 15.11 -0.47 -1.87
CA ALA A 51 15.38 -1.21 -3.10
C ALA A 51 16.06 -2.57 -2.86
N ASP A 52 16.71 -2.73 -1.73
CA ASP A 52 17.45 -3.94 -1.35
C ASP A 52 16.77 -4.71 -0.20
N HIS A 53 15.45 -4.62 -0.08
CA HIS A 53 14.71 -5.30 0.99
C HIS A 53 14.94 -6.81 0.95
N SER A 54 15.08 -7.41 2.14
CA SER A 54 15.42 -8.83 2.29
C SER A 54 14.37 -9.79 1.72
N SER A 55 13.12 -9.36 1.56
CA SER A 55 12.07 -10.17 0.96
C SER A 55 12.21 -10.38 -0.55
N PHE A 56 13.08 -9.60 -1.20
CA PHE A 56 13.26 -9.67 -2.65
C PHE A 56 14.18 -10.83 -3.04
N ARG A 57 13.88 -11.45 -4.20
CA ARG A 57 14.65 -12.59 -4.70
C ARG A 57 16.14 -12.31 -4.82
N GLU A 58 16.50 -11.10 -5.23
CA GLU A 58 17.91 -10.67 -5.37
C GLU A 58 18.64 -10.68 -4.03
N GLN A 59 17.92 -10.60 -2.93
CA GLN A 59 18.45 -10.62 -1.57
C GLN A 59 18.21 -11.96 -0.87
N GLY A 60 17.78 -12.99 -1.61
CA GLY A 60 17.51 -14.31 -1.05
C GLY A 60 16.06 -14.52 -0.57
N GLY A 61 15.18 -13.57 -0.79
CA GLY A 61 13.76 -13.67 -0.47
C GLY A 61 12.96 -14.38 -1.55
N ILE A 62 11.64 -14.39 -1.38
CA ILE A 62 10.73 -15.11 -2.26
C ILE A 62 9.99 -14.21 -3.26
N TRP A 63 10.04 -12.89 -3.09
CA TRP A 63 9.25 -11.96 -3.89
C TRP A 63 10.08 -11.23 -4.93
N PRO A 64 9.49 -10.85 -6.08
CA PRO A 64 10.13 -9.88 -6.96
C PRO A 64 10.19 -8.52 -6.27
N PRO A 65 11.07 -7.60 -6.70
CA PRO A 65 11.03 -6.23 -6.20
C PRO A 65 9.63 -5.64 -6.37
N HIS A 66 9.10 -5.06 -5.31
CA HIS A 66 7.77 -4.46 -5.30
C HIS A 66 7.68 -3.36 -4.25
N CYS A 67 6.82 -2.41 -4.48
CA CYS A 67 6.50 -1.32 -3.56
C CYS A 67 7.76 -0.60 -3.05
N VAL A 68 8.72 -0.40 -3.95
CA VAL A 68 9.98 0.27 -3.61
C VAL A 68 9.71 1.76 -3.44
N ALA A 69 10.18 2.31 -2.32
CA ALA A 69 10.04 3.73 -2.01
C ALA A 69 10.58 4.60 -3.16
N GLY A 70 9.82 5.63 -3.53
CA GLY A 70 10.20 6.54 -4.59
C GLY A 70 9.90 6.04 -6.01
N THR A 71 9.37 4.84 -6.18
CA THR A 71 8.94 4.33 -7.49
C THR A 71 7.43 4.40 -7.63
N ARG A 72 6.94 4.35 -8.89
CA ARG A 72 5.50 4.29 -9.16
C ARG A 72 4.85 3.09 -8.47
N GLY A 73 5.53 1.95 -8.47
CA GLY A 73 5.01 0.72 -7.85
C GLY A 73 4.71 0.85 -6.36
N GLY A 74 5.43 1.72 -5.66
CA GLY A 74 5.22 2.00 -4.25
C GLY A 74 4.22 3.11 -3.96
N GLU A 75 3.60 3.69 -4.99
CA GLU A 75 2.64 4.77 -4.82
C GLU A 75 1.21 4.25 -4.65
N ILE A 76 0.44 4.96 -3.84
CA ILE A 76 -1.00 4.73 -3.70
C ILE A 76 -1.68 5.04 -5.04
N ALA A 77 -2.70 4.26 -5.40
CA ALA A 77 -3.48 4.49 -6.60
C ALA A 77 -3.94 5.94 -6.70
N ASP A 78 -3.80 6.55 -7.88
CA ASP A 78 -4.08 7.97 -8.09
C ASP A 78 -5.51 8.36 -7.67
N GLU A 79 -6.48 7.48 -7.88
CA GLU A 79 -7.88 7.71 -7.51
C GLU A 79 -8.06 7.86 -6.00
N LEU A 80 -7.18 7.22 -5.21
CA LEU A 80 -7.26 7.23 -3.76
C LEU A 80 -6.33 8.27 -3.11
N LYS A 81 -5.33 8.77 -3.84
CA LYS A 81 -4.37 9.74 -3.30
C LYS A 81 -5.01 10.97 -2.64
N PRO A 82 -6.07 11.57 -3.20
CA PRO A 82 -6.69 12.74 -2.57
C PRO A 82 -7.25 12.49 -1.17
N TYR A 83 -7.48 11.23 -0.83
CA TYR A 83 -8.02 10.82 0.47
C TYR A 83 -6.97 10.32 1.45
N ALA A 84 -5.71 10.22 0.99
CA ALA A 84 -4.60 9.78 1.82
C ALA A 84 -3.98 10.97 2.54
N ASP A 85 -4.12 10.99 3.86
CA ASP A 85 -3.50 11.99 4.73
C ASP A 85 -2.18 11.42 5.24
N GLU A 86 -1.09 12.16 5.12
CA GLU A 86 0.22 11.71 5.59
C GLU A 86 0.21 11.38 7.09
N ASP A 87 -0.53 12.14 7.88
CA ASP A 87 -0.62 11.91 9.32
C ASP A 87 -1.39 10.63 9.65
N LEU A 88 -2.15 10.10 8.69
CA LEU A 88 -2.94 8.88 8.84
C LEU A 88 -2.47 7.77 7.90
N THR A 89 -1.27 7.89 7.33
CA THR A 89 -0.65 6.88 6.46
C THR A 89 0.53 6.26 7.20
N PHE A 90 0.51 4.93 7.28
CA PHE A 90 1.53 4.16 8.00
C PHE A 90 2.25 3.21 7.06
N ASP A 91 3.55 3.16 7.18
CA ASP A 91 4.43 2.38 6.31
C ASP A 91 4.88 1.11 7.02
N LYS A 92 4.88 -0.01 6.30
CA LYS A 92 5.44 -1.28 6.78
C LYS A 92 6.54 -1.76 5.85
N GLY A 93 7.41 -2.62 6.38
CA GLY A 93 8.52 -3.16 5.58
C GLY A 93 9.58 -2.14 5.22
N CYS A 94 9.76 -1.09 6.01
CA CYS A 94 10.73 -0.03 5.77
C CYS A 94 12.16 -0.44 6.11
N ASP A 95 12.33 -1.38 7.04
CA ASP A 95 13.64 -1.90 7.42
C ASP A 95 14.06 -2.98 6.41
N ARG A 96 15.24 -2.81 5.83
CA ARG A 96 15.79 -3.73 4.83
C ARG A 96 15.78 -5.19 5.30
N ALA A 97 16.03 -5.44 6.57
CA ALA A 97 16.21 -6.79 7.12
C ALA A 97 14.93 -7.41 7.68
N VAL A 98 13.81 -6.66 7.73
CA VAL A 98 12.60 -7.11 8.44
C VAL A 98 11.40 -7.07 7.51
N GLU A 99 10.74 -8.24 7.36
CA GLU A 99 9.44 -8.30 6.67
C GLU A 99 8.32 -8.00 7.68
N GLN A 100 7.37 -7.16 7.26
CA GLN A 100 6.20 -6.82 8.06
C GLN A 100 4.96 -6.96 7.19
N TYR A 101 4.11 -7.92 7.52
CA TYR A 101 2.84 -8.11 6.81
C TYR A 101 1.71 -7.29 7.42
N SER A 102 1.76 -7.07 8.74
CA SER A 102 0.68 -6.36 9.44
C SER A 102 0.96 -4.86 9.51
N GLY A 103 -0.08 -4.06 9.27
CA GLY A 103 0.00 -2.62 9.48
C GLY A 103 0.27 -2.22 10.92
N PHE A 104 -0.03 -3.10 11.87
CA PHE A 104 0.27 -2.84 13.29
C PHE A 104 1.76 -2.90 13.62
N ASP A 105 2.55 -3.49 12.75
CA ASP A 105 4.01 -3.51 12.88
C ASP A 105 4.67 -2.30 12.22
N GLY A 106 3.92 -1.51 11.47
CA GLY A 106 4.40 -0.37 10.72
C GLY A 106 4.52 0.91 11.52
N ARG A 107 4.90 1.97 10.81
CA ARG A 107 5.10 3.29 11.40
C ARG A 107 4.66 4.42 10.48
#